data_e7b000fa96e2a85f73b1ea3aab98dc6d
#
_entry.id   e7b000fa96e2a85f73b1ea3aab98dc6d
#
_cell.length_a   1.000
_cell.length_b   1.000
_cell.length_c   1.000
_cell.angle_alpha   90.00
_cell.angle_beta   90.00
_cell.angle_gamma   90.00
#
_symmetry.space_group_name_H-M   'P 1'
#
loop_
_entity.id
_entity.type
_entity.pdbx_description
1 polymer ?
#
loop_
_entity_poly.entity_id
_entity_poly.type
_entity_poly.pdbx_seq_one_letter_code
_entity_poly.pdbx_strand_id
1 'polypeptide(L)'
;YISFLSIFILISCSSQDAEEFNFYTKKEIASQDLDLTVEASGVVEAISSVEIKSKASGEILFLGAEIGDYVSKGSVLARIDQRTPKNNLEQAAADLDVATVRLENAESQFVRSNALHKEGSISDKTFEDAQEAYSSAKALYVRSTVFLENAKIALDDTLVKSPIDGTIISRAAEVGQVISSPTSAIGGGTLLMEMADLNKVRVRALVDEIDIGKISVGQEVTLKVSAYRDKKFTGIVSKIEPQSQEDQNVTTFPVLIEIDNTENLLLLGMNTDVEIEILNEKVALALPAASLRTRKDIQMVASLMGINDEEISSFLKKKIVGEGFDSFIVLKETTQGPKLVWVKIGKTDLNHVEVISGLNKDDIVYVLPSDGLIKYQKRFTERLKGRFG
;
A
#
# COMPACT_ATOMS: atom_id res chain seq x y z
N TYR A 1 -25.68 -14.68 93.08
CA TYR A 1 -26.49 -15.69 92.32
C TYR A 1 -26.27 -15.45 90.84
N ILE A 2 -25.39 -16.26 90.25
CA ILE A 2 -25.01 -16.18 88.86
C ILE A 2 -25.66 -17.42 88.14
N SER A 3 -26.61 -17.18 87.23
CA SER A 3 -27.22 -18.22 86.42
C SER A 3 -26.46 -18.36 85.13
N PHE A 4 -25.90 -19.53 84.88
CA PHE A 4 -25.18 -19.93 83.70
C PHE A 4 -26.22 -20.34 82.62
N LEU A 5 -26.36 -19.57 81.53
CA LEU A 5 -27.23 -19.95 80.40
C LEU A 5 -26.31 -20.44 79.30
N SER A 6 -26.25 -21.76 79.08
CA SER A 6 -25.58 -22.45 78.02
C SER A 6 -26.40 -22.27 76.71
N ILE A 7 -25.88 -21.50 75.76
CA ILE A 7 -26.45 -21.43 74.42
C ILE A 7 -25.76 -22.51 73.56
N PHE A 8 -26.55 -23.50 73.16
CA PHE A 8 -26.17 -24.52 72.18
C PHE A 8 -26.33 -23.94 70.79
N ILE A 9 -25.24 -23.59 70.13
CA ILE A 9 -25.22 -23.16 68.73
C ILE A 9 -25.19 -24.45 67.90
N LEU A 10 -26.32 -24.81 67.31
CA LEU A 10 -26.43 -25.80 66.23
C LEU A 10 -25.83 -25.19 64.98
N ILE A 11 -24.61 -25.61 64.63
CA ILE A 11 -24.00 -25.35 63.35
C ILE A 11 -24.73 -26.26 62.33
N SER A 12 -25.71 -25.68 61.62
CA SER A 12 -26.32 -26.30 60.44
C SER A 12 -25.26 -26.25 59.32
N CYS A 13 -24.62 -27.38 59.04
CA CYS A 13 -23.85 -27.59 57.82
C CYS A 13 -24.84 -27.64 56.66
N SER A 14 -25.06 -26.50 56.01
CA SER A 14 -25.69 -26.53 54.71
C SER A 14 -24.66 -27.16 53.74
N SER A 15 -24.99 -28.31 53.21
CA SER A 15 -24.29 -28.87 52.06
C SER A 15 -24.37 -27.83 50.92
N GLN A 16 -23.35 -27.06 50.73
CA GLN A 16 -23.15 -26.31 49.50
C GLN A 16 -22.94 -27.38 48.42
N ASP A 17 -23.92 -27.51 47.53
CA ASP A 17 -23.77 -28.26 46.31
C ASP A 17 -22.49 -27.76 45.64
N ALA A 18 -21.48 -28.62 45.60
CA ALA A 18 -20.28 -28.35 44.82
C ALA A 18 -20.77 -28.21 43.38
N GLU A 19 -20.76 -26.98 42.85
CA GLU A 19 -20.96 -26.78 41.43
C GLU A 19 -19.95 -27.70 40.71
N GLU A 20 -20.49 -28.72 40.04
CA GLU A 20 -19.70 -29.57 39.17
C GLU A 20 -19.00 -28.65 38.17
N PHE A 21 -17.73 -28.55 38.28
CA PHE A 21 -16.90 -27.71 37.42
C PHE A 21 -16.95 -28.34 36.03
N ASN A 22 -17.89 -27.88 35.19
CA ASN A 22 -18.06 -28.35 33.85
C ASN A 22 -16.86 -27.90 33.00
N PHE A 23 -16.04 -28.87 32.60
CA PHE A 23 -14.84 -28.64 31.75
C PHE A 23 -15.18 -28.26 30.32
N TYR A 24 -16.45 -28.07 29.98
CA TYR A 24 -16.92 -27.81 28.63
C TYR A 24 -18.00 -26.73 28.62
N THR A 25 -18.12 -26.07 27.52
CA THR A 25 -19.27 -25.23 27.19
C THR A 25 -20.02 -25.85 26.00
N LYS A 26 -21.33 -25.66 25.96
CA LYS A 26 -22.14 -26.06 24.83
C LYS A 26 -22.39 -24.86 23.93
N LYS A 27 -22.23 -25.04 22.64
CA LYS A 27 -22.51 -24.01 21.64
C LYS A 27 -23.36 -24.60 20.53
N GLU A 28 -24.37 -23.84 20.13
CA GLU A 28 -25.27 -24.16 19.03
C GLU A 28 -24.62 -23.72 17.69
N ILE A 29 -24.81 -24.52 16.66
CA ILE A 29 -24.35 -24.21 15.30
C ILE A 29 -25.35 -23.25 14.67
N ALA A 30 -24.88 -22.06 14.34
CA ALA A 30 -25.69 -21.01 13.73
C ALA A 30 -25.02 -20.42 12.52
N SER A 31 -25.78 -19.63 11.76
CA SER A 31 -25.20 -18.78 10.73
C SER A 31 -24.38 -17.66 11.38
N GLN A 32 -23.18 -17.44 10.89
CA GLN A 32 -22.26 -16.43 11.40
C GLN A 32 -21.50 -15.76 10.27
N ASP A 33 -21.16 -14.50 10.47
CA ASP A 33 -20.25 -13.79 9.60
C ASP A 33 -18.82 -14.20 9.98
N LEU A 34 -18.02 -14.61 8.99
CA LEU A 34 -16.60 -14.90 9.14
C LEU A 34 -15.80 -13.70 8.61
N ASP A 35 -15.10 -13.05 9.51
CA ASP A 35 -14.28 -11.87 9.20
C ASP A 35 -12.80 -12.22 9.44
N LEU A 36 -12.04 -12.29 8.39
CA LEU A 36 -10.59 -12.47 8.46
C LEU A 36 -9.90 -11.25 7.87
N THR A 37 -9.11 -10.58 8.68
CA THR A 37 -8.31 -9.44 8.28
C THR A 37 -6.84 -9.71 8.50
N VAL A 38 -5.99 -9.08 7.67
CA VAL A 38 -4.55 -8.98 7.90
C VAL A 38 -4.24 -7.57 8.34
N GLU A 39 -3.56 -7.45 9.46
CA GLU A 39 -3.11 -6.18 10.00
C GLU A 39 -1.67 -5.88 9.55
N ALA A 40 -1.40 -4.64 9.17
CA ALA A 40 -0.09 -4.17 8.79
C ALA A 40 0.11 -2.71 9.17
N SER A 41 1.35 -2.29 9.35
CA SER A 41 1.68 -0.88 9.51
C SER A 41 2.04 -0.27 8.16
N GLY A 42 1.63 0.97 7.93
CA GLY A 42 1.90 1.66 6.68
C GLY A 42 2.19 3.15 6.86
N VAL A 43 2.69 3.77 5.80
CA VAL A 43 2.98 5.20 5.74
C VAL A 43 2.27 5.80 4.53
N VAL A 44 1.70 6.99 4.72
CA VAL A 44 1.05 7.75 3.63
C VAL A 44 2.11 8.33 2.73
N GLU A 45 2.03 8.06 1.43
CA GLU A 45 2.91 8.56 0.38
C GLU A 45 2.10 9.22 -0.74
N ALA A 46 2.73 10.12 -1.50
CA ALA A 46 2.15 10.57 -2.76
C ALA A 46 2.15 9.43 -3.79
N ILE A 47 1.13 9.37 -4.65
CA ILE A 47 1.13 8.43 -5.78
C ILE A 47 2.28 8.76 -6.73
N SER A 48 2.51 10.06 -6.97
CA SER A 48 3.67 10.55 -7.71
C SER A 48 4.10 11.90 -7.16
N SER A 49 5.42 12.09 -7.02
CA SER A 49 6.01 13.39 -6.75
C SER A 49 6.88 13.83 -7.95
N VAL A 50 6.99 15.11 -8.15
CA VAL A 50 7.81 15.70 -9.22
C VAL A 50 8.83 16.65 -8.62
N GLU A 51 10.10 16.31 -8.83
CA GLU A 51 11.21 17.18 -8.51
C GLU A 51 11.34 18.27 -9.57
N ILE A 52 11.25 19.53 -9.16
CA ILE A 52 11.42 20.69 -10.02
C ILE A 52 12.86 21.15 -9.90
N LYS A 53 13.64 20.87 -10.96
CA LYS A 53 15.03 21.24 -11.07
C LYS A 53 15.20 22.40 -12.02
N SER A 54 16.20 23.25 -11.75
CA SER A 54 16.55 24.33 -12.64
C SER A 54 17.12 23.80 -13.95
N LYS A 55 16.63 24.36 -15.07
CA LYS A 55 17.23 24.15 -16.40
C LYS A 55 18.21 25.25 -16.76
N ALA A 56 18.12 26.44 -16.16
CA ALA A 56 19.00 27.55 -16.35
C ALA A 56 19.97 27.73 -15.18
N SER A 57 21.13 28.36 -15.42
CA SER A 57 22.05 28.79 -14.39
C SER A 57 21.87 30.29 -14.11
N GLY A 58 22.04 30.71 -12.87
CA GLY A 58 21.95 32.12 -12.46
C GLY A 58 21.46 32.29 -11.04
N GLU A 59 21.23 33.51 -10.62
CA GLU A 59 20.67 33.88 -9.32
C GLU A 59 19.14 33.76 -9.34
N ILE A 60 18.55 33.20 -8.30
CA ILE A 60 17.09 33.16 -8.12
C ILE A 60 16.60 34.54 -7.68
N LEU A 61 15.87 35.22 -8.54
CA LEU A 61 15.32 36.56 -8.26
C LEU A 61 13.94 36.51 -7.60
N PHE A 62 13.21 35.41 -7.78
CA PHE A 62 11.83 35.25 -7.27
C PHE A 62 11.48 33.80 -7.13
N LEU A 63 10.79 33.48 -6.03
CA LEU A 63 10.10 32.22 -5.79
C LEU A 63 8.61 32.52 -5.58
N GLY A 64 7.75 31.88 -6.36
CA GLY A 64 6.33 32.19 -6.48
C GLY A 64 5.42 31.29 -5.63
N ALA A 65 5.96 30.32 -4.89
CA ALA A 65 5.20 29.42 -4.04
C ALA A 65 5.98 29.03 -2.78
N GLU A 66 5.24 28.80 -1.69
CA GLU A 66 5.77 28.30 -0.43
C GLU A 66 5.33 26.84 -0.21
N ILE A 67 5.91 26.19 0.81
CA ILE A 67 5.53 24.83 1.20
C ILE A 67 4.08 24.86 1.68
N GLY A 68 3.26 23.96 1.13
CA GLY A 68 1.83 23.84 1.40
C GLY A 68 0.95 24.57 0.38
N ASP A 69 1.49 25.41 -0.49
CA ASP A 69 0.70 26.10 -1.51
C ASP A 69 0.28 25.14 -2.63
N TYR A 70 -0.99 25.25 -3.02
CA TYR A 70 -1.50 24.59 -4.22
C TYR A 70 -1.17 25.43 -5.46
N VAL A 71 -0.61 24.81 -6.45
CA VAL A 71 -0.15 25.46 -7.69
C VAL A 71 -0.72 24.74 -8.91
N SER A 72 -1.28 25.50 -9.84
CA SER A 72 -1.78 24.98 -11.11
C SER A 72 -0.63 24.80 -12.12
N LYS A 73 -0.78 23.83 -13.00
CA LYS A 73 0.13 23.59 -14.13
C LYS A 73 0.39 24.85 -14.95
N GLY A 74 1.66 25.12 -15.24
CA GLY A 74 2.10 26.29 -16.02
C GLY A 74 2.29 27.56 -15.18
N SER A 75 1.93 27.59 -13.90
CA SER A 75 2.20 28.72 -13.00
C SER A 75 3.72 28.89 -12.80
N VAL A 76 4.18 30.12 -12.69
CA VAL A 76 5.59 30.44 -12.48
C VAL A 76 5.97 30.18 -11.04
N LEU A 77 6.88 29.22 -10.82
CA LEU A 77 7.40 28.83 -9.51
C LEU A 77 8.67 29.56 -9.12
N ALA A 78 9.54 29.82 -10.12
CA ALA A 78 10.78 30.54 -9.89
C ALA A 78 11.15 31.37 -11.11
N ARG A 79 11.87 32.47 -10.86
CA ARG A 79 12.45 33.31 -11.90
C ARG A 79 13.96 33.47 -11.61
N ILE A 80 14.75 33.01 -12.57
CA ILE A 80 16.22 33.13 -12.55
C ILE A 80 16.62 34.40 -13.30
N ASP A 81 17.81 34.92 -13.05
CA ASP A 81 18.32 36.11 -13.71
C ASP A 81 18.32 35.96 -15.24
N GLN A 82 17.58 36.85 -15.90
CA GLN A 82 17.31 36.81 -17.33
C GLN A 82 18.22 37.72 -18.15
N ARG A 83 19.09 38.54 -17.50
CA ARG A 83 19.89 39.55 -18.19
C ARG A 83 20.76 38.96 -19.29
N THR A 84 21.52 37.92 -19.00
CA THR A 84 22.39 37.28 -19.99
C THR A 84 21.60 36.52 -21.07
N PRO A 85 20.60 35.67 -20.77
CA PRO A 85 19.80 35.03 -21.81
C PRO A 85 19.04 36.02 -22.71
N LYS A 86 18.57 37.14 -22.17
CA LYS A 86 17.90 38.18 -22.95
C LYS A 86 18.85 38.86 -23.94
N ASN A 87 20.05 39.22 -23.50
CA ASN A 87 21.07 39.82 -24.38
C ASN A 87 21.48 38.85 -25.50
N ASN A 88 21.65 37.56 -25.18
CA ASN A 88 21.96 36.52 -26.16
C ASN A 88 20.82 36.36 -27.20
N LEU A 89 19.56 36.47 -26.76
CA LEU A 89 18.41 36.44 -27.66
C LEU A 89 18.42 37.65 -28.63
N GLU A 90 18.66 38.86 -28.13
CA GLU A 90 18.76 40.07 -28.97
C GLU A 90 19.89 39.99 -29.98
N GLN A 91 21.05 39.45 -29.56
CA GLN A 91 22.18 39.22 -30.48
C GLN A 91 21.82 38.18 -31.55
N ALA A 92 21.26 37.04 -31.19
CA ALA A 92 20.86 36.00 -32.14
C ALA A 92 19.80 36.48 -33.13
N ALA A 93 18.88 37.37 -32.69
CA ALA A 93 17.91 38.01 -33.59
C ALA A 93 18.59 38.92 -34.63
N ALA A 94 19.54 39.75 -34.21
CA ALA A 94 20.32 40.61 -35.12
C ALA A 94 21.13 39.78 -36.13
N ASP A 95 21.75 38.67 -35.69
CA ASP A 95 22.53 37.80 -36.56
C ASP A 95 21.62 37.10 -37.60
N LEU A 96 20.38 36.74 -37.22
CA LEU A 96 19.38 36.19 -38.15
C LEU A 96 18.97 37.25 -39.20
N ASP A 97 18.73 38.49 -38.80
CA ASP A 97 18.38 39.58 -39.74
C ASP A 97 19.45 39.75 -40.79
N VAL A 98 20.73 39.79 -40.39
CA VAL A 98 21.88 39.88 -41.33
C VAL A 98 21.91 38.64 -42.27
N ALA A 99 21.71 37.45 -41.73
CA ALA A 99 21.71 36.22 -42.53
C ALA A 99 20.52 36.18 -43.52
N THR A 100 19.36 36.71 -43.14
CA THR A 100 18.20 36.83 -44.00
C THR A 100 18.49 37.73 -45.21
N VAL A 101 18.99 38.92 -45.00
CA VAL A 101 19.35 39.87 -46.08
C VAL A 101 20.42 39.28 -47.02
N ARG A 102 21.40 38.56 -46.43
CA ARG A 102 22.42 37.88 -47.29
C ARG A 102 21.80 36.79 -48.16
N LEU A 103 20.89 36.01 -47.62
CA LEU A 103 20.17 34.95 -48.36
C LEU A 103 19.34 35.56 -49.52
N GLU A 104 18.55 36.60 -49.23
CA GLU A 104 17.73 37.30 -50.27
C GLU A 104 18.59 37.85 -51.40
N ASN A 105 19.74 38.48 -51.08
CA ASN A 105 20.66 38.98 -52.05
C ASN A 105 21.28 37.85 -52.89
N ALA A 106 21.76 36.79 -52.28
CA ALA A 106 22.37 35.66 -52.95
C ALA A 106 21.32 34.89 -53.82
N GLU A 107 20.09 34.73 -53.34
CA GLU A 107 19.00 34.14 -54.08
C GLU A 107 18.66 34.95 -55.34
N SER A 108 18.54 36.27 -55.18
CA SER A 108 18.30 37.20 -56.31
C SER A 108 19.43 37.11 -57.33
N GLN A 109 20.69 37.01 -56.90
CA GLN A 109 21.82 36.83 -57.82
C GLN A 109 21.83 35.49 -58.51
N PHE A 110 21.54 34.39 -57.77
CA PHE A 110 21.48 33.06 -58.33
C PHE A 110 20.34 32.93 -59.37
N VAL A 111 19.15 33.50 -59.11
CA VAL A 111 18.03 33.51 -60.06
C VAL A 111 18.41 34.24 -61.36
N ARG A 112 19.07 35.42 -61.26
CA ARG A 112 19.55 36.15 -62.42
C ARG A 112 20.61 35.35 -63.18
N SER A 113 21.63 34.81 -62.49
CA SER A 113 22.70 34.01 -63.12
C SER A 113 22.14 32.76 -63.79
N ASN A 114 21.13 32.09 -63.24
CA ASN A 114 20.48 30.93 -63.82
C ASN A 114 19.74 31.28 -65.14
N ALA A 115 19.11 32.46 -65.19
CA ALA A 115 18.43 32.92 -66.41
C ALA A 115 19.48 33.21 -67.50
N LEU A 116 20.55 33.97 -67.21
CA LEU A 116 21.62 34.31 -68.15
C LEU A 116 22.43 33.09 -68.61
N HIS A 117 22.62 32.09 -67.75
CA HIS A 117 23.31 30.86 -68.11
C HIS A 117 22.47 30.03 -69.10
N LYS A 118 21.16 29.93 -68.89
CA LYS A 118 20.24 29.29 -69.85
C LYS A 118 20.23 29.94 -71.23
N GLU A 119 20.50 31.25 -71.29
CA GLU A 119 20.63 32.02 -72.54
C GLU A 119 22.06 31.95 -73.13
N GLY A 120 23.01 31.25 -72.51
CA GLY A 120 24.38 31.15 -72.94
C GLY A 120 25.20 32.45 -72.72
N SER A 121 24.69 33.40 -71.93
CA SER A 121 25.29 34.75 -71.74
C SER A 121 26.37 34.80 -70.66
N ILE A 122 26.55 33.75 -69.82
CA ILE A 122 27.59 33.63 -68.79
C ILE A 122 28.25 32.26 -68.83
N SER A 123 29.44 32.12 -68.28
CA SER A 123 30.17 30.86 -68.19
C SER A 123 29.63 29.95 -67.09
N ASP A 124 29.86 28.61 -67.21
CA ASP A 124 29.51 27.63 -66.22
C ASP A 124 30.08 27.98 -64.85
N LYS A 125 31.36 28.41 -64.82
CA LYS A 125 32.01 28.85 -63.58
C LYS A 125 31.28 30.00 -62.88
N THR A 126 30.81 31.02 -63.66
CA THR A 126 30.08 32.16 -63.07
C THR A 126 28.72 31.72 -62.49
N PHE A 127 28.08 30.74 -63.10
CA PHE A 127 26.85 30.14 -62.57
C PHE A 127 27.11 29.31 -61.31
N GLU A 128 28.16 28.45 -61.30
CA GLU A 128 28.56 27.65 -60.16
C GLU A 128 28.95 28.56 -58.96
N ASP A 129 29.69 29.66 -59.19
CA ASP A 129 30.02 30.63 -58.11
C ASP A 129 28.75 31.25 -57.49
N ALA A 130 27.73 31.57 -58.29
CA ALA A 130 26.45 32.09 -57.80
C ALA A 130 25.65 31.04 -57.03
N GLN A 131 25.68 29.78 -57.46
CA GLN A 131 25.04 28.67 -56.81
C GLN A 131 25.71 28.37 -55.44
N GLU A 132 27.06 28.40 -55.39
CA GLU A 132 27.80 28.24 -54.13
C GLU A 132 27.46 29.35 -53.15
N ALA A 133 27.46 30.63 -53.61
CA ALA A 133 27.11 31.78 -52.79
C ALA A 133 25.68 31.66 -52.19
N TYR A 134 24.71 31.24 -53.01
CA TYR A 134 23.33 30.99 -52.54
C TYR A 134 23.28 29.86 -51.52
N SER A 135 23.97 28.74 -51.78
CA SER A 135 23.99 27.60 -50.87
C SER A 135 24.64 27.95 -49.54
N SER A 136 25.73 28.71 -49.58
CA SER A 136 26.45 29.22 -48.38
C SER A 136 25.57 30.18 -47.57
N ALA A 137 24.90 31.14 -48.22
CA ALA A 137 23.98 32.07 -47.58
C ALA A 137 22.78 31.34 -46.94
N LYS A 138 22.23 30.32 -47.59
CA LYS A 138 21.17 29.47 -47.09
C LYS A 138 21.61 28.68 -45.86
N ALA A 139 22.82 28.14 -45.86
CA ALA A 139 23.38 27.44 -44.72
C ALA A 139 23.56 28.35 -43.50
N LEU A 140 24.03 29.63 -43.76
CA LEU A 140 24.15 30.64 -42.71
C LEU A 140 22.81 31.02 -42.10
N TYR A 141 21.78 31.25 -42.95
CA TYR A 141 20.42 31.54 -42.50
C TYR A 141 19.84 30.41 -41.59
N VAL A 142 19.94 29.14 -42.02
CA VAL A 142 19.50 28.01 -41.21
C VAL A 142 20.22 27.95 -39.87
N ARG A 143 21.56 28.19 -39.87
CA ARG A 143 22.36 28.24 -38.63
C ARG A 143 21.89 29.34 -37.70
N SER A 144 21.70 30.57 -38.21
CA SER A 144 21.23 31.70 -37.40
C SER A 144 19.83 31.50 -36.87
N THR A 145 18.95 30.85 -37.65
CA THR A 145 17.59 30.46 -37.18
C THR A 145 17.67 29.52 -35.99
N VAL A 146 18.54 28.48 -36.02
CA VAL A 146 18.74 27.54 -34.92
C VAL A 146 19.35 28.24 -33.70
N PHE A 147 20.28 29.18 -33.89
CA PHE A 147 20.83 29.95 -32.78
C PHE A 147 19.80 30.84 -32.09
N LEU A 148 18.92 31.48 -32.85
CA LEU A 148 17.80 32.25 -32.29
C LEU A 148 16.86 31.37 -31.48
N GLU A 149 16.52 30.19 -31.99
CA GLU A 149 15.62 29.26 -31.28
C GLU A 149 16.24 28.75 -29.96
N ASN A 150 17.53 28.39 -29.99
CA ASN A 150 18.27 28.03 -28.80
C ASN A 150 18.31 29.15 -27.75
N ALA A 151 18.49 30.42 -28.19
CA ALA A 151 18.49 31.59 -27.31
C ALA A 151 17.07 31.81 -26.69
N LYS A 152 15.99 31.57 -27.43
CA LYS A 152 14.61 31.61 -26.93
C LYS A 152 14.39 30.55 -25.85
N ILE A 153 14.82 29.32 -26.11
CA ILE A 153 14.72 28.21 -25.15
C ILE A 153 15.48 28.55 -23.86
N ALA A 154 16.73 29.08 -24.00
CA ALA A 154 17.53 29.46 -22.85
C ALA A 154 16.88 30.58 -22.01
N LEU A 155 16.16 31.50 -22.64
CA LEU A 155 15.39 32.53 -21.93
C LEU A 155 14.14 31.96 -21.28
N ASP A 156 13.37 31.08 -21.94
CA ASP A 156 12.19 30.44 -21.34
C ASP A 156 12.56 29.53 -20.15
N ASP A 157 13.69 28.84 -20.22
CA ASP A 157 14.23 28.00 -19.13
C ASP A 157 14.57 28.80 -17.85
N THR A 158 14.69 30.13 -17.92
CA THR A 158 14.85 31.00 -16.74
C THR A 158 13.52 31.19 -15.97
N LEU A 159 12.39 30.87 -16.60
CA LEU A 159 11.07 30.87 -15.99
C LEU A 159 10.67 29.44 -15.66
N VAL A 160 10.93 29.04 -14.42
CA VAL A 160 10.57 27.70 -13.97
C VAL A 160 9.06 27.65 -13.72
N LYS A 161 8.38 26.79 -14.46
CA LYS A 161 6.90 26.63 -14.41
C LYS A 161 6.55 25.27 -13.84
N SER A 162 5.38 25.19 -13.17
CA SER A 162 4.85 23.91 -12.69
C SER A 162 4.52 22.96 -13.84
N PRO A 163 5.00 21.71 -13.83
CA PRO A 163 4.66 20.71 -14.84
C PRO A 163 3.30 20.04 -14.61
N ILE A 164 2.77 20.07 -13.37
CA ILE A 164 1.51 19.42 -12.96
C ILE A 164 0.68 20.38 -12.09
N ASP A 165 -0.58 20.05 -11.87
CA ASP A 165 -1.37 20.60 -10.78
C ASP A 165 -1.00 19.87 -9.48
N GLY A 166 -0.81 20.58 -8.37
CA GLY A 166 -0.45 19.94 -7.10
C GLY A 166 0.01 20.91 -6.03
N THR A 167 0.43 20.38 -4.91
CA THR A 167 0.89 21.12 -3.73
C THR A 167 2.40 21.01 -3.61
N ILE A 168 3.06 22.11 -3.23
CA ILE A 168 4.49 22.13 -2.93
C ILE A 168 4.72 21.40 -1.60
N ILE A 169 5.48 20.31 -1.64
CA ILE A 169 5.75 19.47 -0.45
C ILE A 169 7.12 19.76 0.16
N SER A 170 8.08 20.23 -0.66
CA SER A 170 9.38 20.70 -0.16
C SER A 170 9.93 21.82 -1.01
N ARG A 171 10.79 22.67 -0.41
CA ARG A 171 11.51 23.76 -1.06
C ARG A 171 12.98 23.70 -0.64
N ALA A 172 13.85 23.43 -1.60
CA ALA A 172 15.28 23.27 -1.37
C ALA A 172 16.08 24.52 -1.70
N ALA A 173 15.49 25.49 -2.43
CA ALA A 173 16.17 26.69 -2.89
C ALA A 173 15.59 27.97 -2.28
N GLU A 174 16.42 29.00 -2.15
CA GLU A 174 16.09 30.31 -1.58
C GLU A 174 16.33 31.43 -2.58
N VAL A 175 15.61 32.56 -2.41
CA VAL A 175 15.84 33.79 -3.21
C VAL A 175 17.22 34.33 -2.91
N GLY A 176 17.96 34.76 -3.96
CA GLY A 176 19.33 35.19 -3.89
C GLY A 176 20.38 34.09 -4.03
N GLN A 177 19.95 32.82 -4.01
CA GLN A 177 20.85 31.69 -4.25
C GLN A 177 21.26 31.60 -5.72
N VAL A 178 22.53 31.31 -5.97
CA VAL A 178 23.06 31.02 -7.31
C VAL A 178 22.97 29.53 -7.58
N ILE A 179 22.34 29.18 -8.69
CA ILE A 179 22.04 27.79 -9.09
C ILE A 179 22.70 27.45 -10.44
N SER A 180 22.81 26.15 -10.68
CA SER A 180 23.42 25.61 -11.90
C SER A 180 22.44 24.76 -12.69
N SER A 181 22.54 24.84 -14.03
CA SER A 181 21.77 23.98 -14.94
C SER A 181 22.36 22.57 -15.05
N PRO A 182 21.58 21.57 -15.55
CA PRO A 182 22.07 20.22 -15.80
C PRO A 182 23.25 20.15 -16.77
N THR A 183 23.36 21.11 -17.70
CA THR A 183 24.45 21.20 -18.68
C THR A 183 25.76 21.71 -18.08
N SER A 184 25.67 22.35 -16.91
CA SER A 184 26.84 22.96 -16.24
C SER A 184 27.31 22.18 -15.01
N ALA A 185 26.50 21.25 -14.51
CA ALA A 185 26.76 20.50 -13.27
C ALA A 185 26.71 18.97 -13.48
N ILE A 186 27.68 18.27 -12.92
CA ILE A 186 27.71 16.82 -12.84
C ILE A 186 26.68 16.38 -11.77
N GLY A 187 25.41 16.33 -12.09
CA GLY A 187 24.38 15.97 -11.11
C GLY A 187 22.94 16.36 -11.47
N GLY A 188 22.74 16.87 -12.68
CA GLY A 188 21.40 17.04 -13.22
C GLY A 188 20.66 18.30 -12.82
N GLY A 189 21.33 19.38 -12.47
CA GLY A 189 20.75 20.70 -12.11
C GLY A 189 20.35 20.79 -10.63
N THR A 190 20.17 22.03 -10.15
CA THR A 190 19.81 22.30 -8.75
C THR A 190 18.33 22.03 -8.53
N LEU A 191 18.01 21.23 -7.50
CA LEU A 191 16.64 21.02 -7.03
C LEU A 191 16.12 22.33 -6.43
N LEU A 192 14.96 22.78 -6.90
CA LEU A 192 14.32 24.00 -6.42
C LEU A 192 13.19 23.67 -5.44
N MET A 193 12.28 22.81 -5.86
CA MET A 193 11.07 22.43 -5.14
C MET A 193 10.69 20.98 -5.47
N GLU A 194 9.90 20.39 -4.61
CA GLU A 194 9.19 19.14 -4.90
C GLU A 194 7.70 19.38 -4.76
N MET A 195 6.93 18.82 -5.65
CA MET A 195 5.47 18.92 -5.61
C MET A 195 4.80 17.59 -5.86
N ALA A 196 3.59 17.42 -5.30
CA ALA A 196 2.78 16.25 -5.49
C ALA A 196 1.30 16.59 -5.58
N ASP A 197 0.53 15.72 -6.25
CA ASP A 197 -0.93 15.75 -6.17
C ASP A 197 -1.36 15.04 -4.86
N LEU A 198 -2.01 15.78 -3.96
CA LEU A 198 -2.48 15.27 -2.66
C LEU A 198 -3.95 14.88 -2.67
N ASN A 199 -4.70 15.07 -3.77
CA ASN A 199 -6.10 14.65 -3.88
C ASN A 199 -6.24 13.12 -3.84
N LYS A 200 -5.21 12.42 -4.32
CA LYS A 200 -5.08 10.97 -4.23
C LYS A 200 -3.75 10.63 -3.60
N VAL A 201 -3.79 9.86 -2.55
CA VAL A 201 -2.60 9.38 -1.86
C VAL A 201 -2.58 7.86 -1.86
N ARG A 202 -1.45 7.29 -1.58
CA ARG A 202 -1.34 5.86 -1.32
C ARG A 202 -0.76 5.63 0.06
N VAL A 203 -1.13 4.51 0.64
CA VAL A 203 -0.43 3.96 1.81
C VAL A 203 0.44 2.82 1.35
N ARG A 204 1.70 2.88 1.72
CA ARG A 204 2.65 1.79 1.57
C ARG A 204 2.64 0.99 2.87
N ALA A 205 1.90 -0.11 2.89
CA ALA A 205 1.78 -1.02 4.02
C ALA A 205 2.83 -2.13 3.94
N LEU A 206 3.47 -2.46 5.05
CA LEU A 206 4.45 -3.52 5.15
C LEU A 206 3.79 -4.77 5.73
N VAL A 207 3.52 -5.74 4.89
CA VAL A 207 2.85 -7.00 5.26
C VAL A 207 3.88 -8.09 5.46
N ASP A 208 3.71 -8.90 6.52
CA ASP A 208 4.56 -10.03 6.83
C ASP A 208 4.52 -11.11 5.73
N GLU A 209 5.64 -11.81 5.51
CA GLU A 209 5.78 -12.91 4.55
C GLU A 209 4.74 -14.02 4.76
N ILE A 210 4.32 -14.27 6.01
CA ILE A 210 3.35 -15.32 6.36
C ILE A 210 1.96 -14.98 5.81
N ASP A 211 1.62 -13.70 5.71
CA ASP A 211 0.28 -13.23 5.35
C ASP A 211 0.15 -12.74 3.92
N ILE A 212 1.27 -12.40 3.24
CA ILE A 212 1.24 -11.87 1.88
C ILE A 212 0.55 -12.79 0.87
N GLY A 213 0.68 -14.11 1.06
CA GLY A 213 0.02 -15.11 0.21
C GLY A 213 -1.51 -15.11 0.25
N LYS A 214 -2.11 -14.42 1.23
CA LYS A 214 -3.57 -14.28 1.39
C LYS A 214 -4.10 -13.01 0.74
N ILE A 215 -3.22 -12.06 0.40
CA ILE A 215 -3.59 -10.74 -0.12
C ILE A 215 -3.67 -10.77 -1.64
N SER A 216 -4.66 -10.10 -2.18
CA SER A 216 -4.88 -9.95 -3.62
C SER A 216 -5.22 -8.51 -3.98
N VAL A 217 -4.83 -8.12 -5.19
CA VAL A 217 -5.20 -6.80 -5.74
C VAL A 217 -6.72 -6.69 -5.84
N GLY A 218 -7.26 -5.53 -5.44
CA GLY A 218 -8.69 -5.25 -5.43
C GLY A 218 -9.40 -5.49 -4.10
N GLN A 219 -8.71 -6.01 -3.08
CA GLN A 219 -9.29 -6.16 -1.74
C GLN A 219 -9.54 -4.81 -1.08
N GLU A 220 -10.62 -4.73 -0.32
CA GLU A 220 -10.96 -3.55 0.49
C GLU A 220 -10.06 -3.48 1.71
N VAL A 221 -9.72 -2.24 2.09
CA VAL A 221 -8.82 -1.95 3.19
C VAL A 221 -9.42 -0.86 4.05
N THR A 222 -9.44 -1.11 5.35
CA THR A 222 -9.75 -0.09 6.36
C THR A 222 -8.44 0.44 6.95
N LEU A 223 -8.31 1.76 7.01
CA LEU A 223 -7.12 2.42 7.52
C LEU A 223 -7.47 3.28 8.74
N LYS A 224 -6.66 3.16 9.77
CA LYS A 224 -6.72 3.96 10.99
C LYS A 224 -5.46 4.80 11.07
N VAL A 225 -5.59 6.09 10.82
CA VAL A 225 -4.46 7.03 10.88
C VAL A 225 -4.27 7.49 12.32
N SER A 226 -3.05 7.45 12.83
CA SER A 226 -2.74 7.81 14.23
C SER A 226 -3.16 9.23 14.61
N ALA A 227 -3.22 10.15 13.63
CA ALA A 227 -3.67 11.53 13.82
C ALA A 227 -5.19 11.68 13.94
N TYR A 228 -5.98 10.72 13.42
CA TYR A 228 -7.45 10.77 13.36
C TYR A 228 -8.06 9.46 13.87
N ARG A 229 -7.97 9.22 15.18
CA ARG A 229 -8.36 7.95 15.82
C ARG A 229 -9.84 7.58 15.66
N ASP A 230 -10.70 8.59 15.56
CA ASP A 230 -12.16 8.39 15.45
C ASP A 230 -12.64 8.31 13.98
N LYS A 231 -11.74 8.52 13.01
CA LYS A 231 -12.07 8.47 11.59
C LYS A 231 -11.40 7.27 10.92
N LYS A 232 -12.23 6.46 10.25
CA LYS A 232 -11.76 5.38 9.39
C LYS A 232 -11.68 5.88 7.96
N PHE A 233 -10.61 5.58 7.30
CA PHE A 233 -10.44 5.79 5.87
C PHE A 233 -10.56 4.44 5.16
N THR A 234 -11.10 4.45 3.96
CA THR A 234 -11.20 3.24 3.14
C THR A 234 -10.32 3.37 1.91
N GLY A 235 -9.74 2.27 1.50
CA GLY A 235 -8.90 2.19 0.32
C GLY A 235 -9.00 0.83 -0.34
N ILE A 236 -8.27 0.67 -1.44
CA ILE A 236 -8.23 -0.58 -2.21
C ILE A 236 -6.78 -0.96 -2.45
N VAL A 237 -6.46 -2.24 -2.29
CA VAL A 237 -5.15 -2.78 -2.67
C VAL A 237 -4.96 -2.60 -4.18
N SER A 238 -4.08 -1.69 -4.57
CA SER A 238 -3.80 -1.39 -5.98
C SER A 238 -2.67 -2.25 -6.53
N LYS A 239 -1.66 -2.56 -5.71
CA LYS A 239 -0.49 -3.32 -6.14
C LYS A 239 0.23 -3.97 -4.97
N ILE A 240 0.83 -5.13 -5.22
CA ILE A 240 1.77 -5.80 -4.31
C ILE A 240 3.16 -5.71 -4.98
N GLU A 241 4.14 -5.17 -4.25
CA GLU A 241 5.51 -5.11 -4.76
C GLU A 241 6.18 -6.49 -4.66
N PRO A 242 6.81 -6.98 -5.73
CA PRO A 242 7.37 -8.34 -5.74
C PRO A 242 8.69 -8.47 -4.97
N GLN A 243 9.29 -7.36 -4.56
CA GLN A 243 10.54 -7.32 -3.82
C GLN A 243 10.26 -7.10 -2.34
N SER A 244 10.70 -8.03 -1.50
CA SER A 244 10.64 -7.90 -0.05
C SER A 244 11.60 -6.82 0.48
N GLN A 245 11.25 -6.30 1.63
CA GLN A 245 12.13 -5.47 2.45
C GLN A 245 12.45 -6.24 3.74
N GLU A 246 13.70 -6.20 4.15
CA GLU A 246 14.16 -6.82 5.39
C GLU A 246 14.53 -5.70 6.37
N ASP A 247 13.84 -5.65 7.49
CA ASP A 247 14.15 -4.75 8.60
C ASP A 247 14.23 -5.56 9.88
N GLN A 248 15.35 -5.44 10.62
CA GLN A 248 15.60 -6.11 11.91
C GLN A 248 15.27 -7.62 11.91
N ASN A 249 15.60 -8.34 10.82
CA ASN A 249 15.33 -9.78 10.59
C ASN A 249 13.84 -10.13 10.38
N VAL A 250 13.00 -9.16 10.06
CA VAL A 250 11.61 -9.39 9.64
C VAL A 250 11.51 -9.14 8.15
N THR A 251 11.04 -10.15 7.41
CA THR A 251 10.79 -10.04 5.97
C THR A 251 9.38 -9.55 5.73
N THR A 252 9.24 -8.40 5.12
CA THR A 252 7.93 -7.80 4.77
C THR A 252 7.84 -7.51 3.27
N PHE A 253 6.63 -7.52 2.75
CA PHE A 253 6.32 -7.15 1.38
C PHE A 253 5.48 -5.87 1.36
N PRO A 254 5.92 -4.84 0.60
CA PRO A 254 5.15 -3.63 0.47
C PRO A 254 3.87 -3.86 -0.35
N VAL A 255 2.74 -3.50 0.24
CA VAL A 255 1.42 -3.48 -0.40
C VAL A 255 1.00 -2.03 -0.56
N LEU A 256 0.71 -1.63 -1.79
CA LEU A 256 0.29 -0.28 -2.12
C LEU A 256 -1.25 -0.21 -2.13
N ILE A 257 -1.78 0.70 -1.34
CA ILE A 257 -3.22 0.91 -1.14
C ILE A 257 -3.54 2.33 -1.60
N GLU A 258 -4.42 2.47 -2.56
CA GLU A 258 -4.89 3.77 -3.03
C GLU A 258 -6.06 4.26 -2.21
N ILE A 259 -6.04 5.57 -1.90
CA ILE A 259 -7.03 6.24 -1.05
C ILE A 259 -7.38 7.58 -1.66
N ASP A 260 -8.67 7.87 -1.75
CA ASP A 260 -9.16 9.21 -2.11
C ASP A 260 -9.03 10.15 -0.92
N ASN A 261 -8.30 11.25 -1.09
CA ASN A 261 -8.01 12.26 -0.06
C ASN A 261 -8.66 13.62 -0.40
N THR A 262 -9.92 13.59 -0.85
CA THR A 262 -10.66 14.81 -1.27
C THR A 262 -10.82 15.84 -0.18
N GLU A 263 -10.77 15.42 1.09
CA GLU A 263 -10.83 16.33 2.25
C GLU A 263 -9.45 16.89 2.64
N ASN A 264 -8.36 16.48 1.98
CA ASN A 264 -6.98 16.86 2.26
C ASN A 264 -6.54 16.64 3.73
N LEU A 265 -7.09 15.63 4.39
CA LEU A 265 -6.75 15.28 5.78
C LEU A 265 -5.49 14.44 5.90
N LEU A 266 -5.24 13.60 4.91
CA LEU A 266 -4.08 12.73 4.89
C LEU A 266 -2.87 13.50 4.36
N LEU A 267 -1.87 13.67 5.23
CA LEU A 267 -0.61 14.31 4.90
C LEU A 267 0.48 13.24 4.69
N LEU A 268 1.43 13.54 3.82
CA LEU A 268 2.55 12.63 3.53
C LEU A 268 3.38 12.37 4.77
N GLY A 269 3.81 11.13 4.96
CA GLY A 269 4.57 10.70 6.13
C GLY A 269 3.73 10.34 7.36
N MET A 270 2.39 10.42 7.30
CA MET A 270 1.54 9.94 8.40
C MET A 270 1.60 8.43 8.50
N ASN A 271 1.73 7.92 9.75
CA ASN A 271 1.65 6.51 10.04
C ASN A 271 0.19 6.06 10.14
N THR A 272 -0.08 4.88 9.62
CA THR A 272 -1.40 4.26 9.60
C THR A 272 -1.33 2.80 10.01
N ASP A 273 -2.35 2.34 10.74
CA ASP A 273 -2.64 0.93 10.91
C ASP A 273 -3.61 0.51 9.81
N VAL A 274 -3.27 -0.55 9.12
CA VAL A 274 -3.93 -1.03 7.91
C VAL A 274 -4.57 -2.37 8.21
N GLU A 275 -5.88 -2.48 8.00
CA GLU A 275 -6.66 -3.72 8.13
C GLU A 275 -7.14 -4.12 6.72
N ILE A 276 -6.52 -5.16 6.13
CA ILE A 276 -6.86 -5.67 4.79
C ILE A 276 -7.88 -6.78 4.95
N GLU A 277 -9.03 -6.66 4.31
CA GLU A 277 -10.10 -7.68 4.36
C GLU A 277 -9.75 -8.85 3.45
N ILE A 278 -9.51 -10.03 4.06
CA ILE A 278 -9.23 -11.27 3.34
C ILE A 278 -10.53 -12.04 3.10
N LEU A 279 -11.39 -12.09 4.10
CA LEU A 279 -12.65 -12.79 4.09
C LEU A 279 -13.67 -11.98 4.87
N ASN A 280 -14.79 -11.71 4.24
CA ASN A 280 -15.98 -11.13 4.88
C ASN A 280 -17.20 -11.80 4.23
N GLU A 281 -17.54 -12.97 4.73
CA GLU A 281 -18.64 -13.78 4.19
C GLU A 281 -19.51 -14.35 5.28
N LYS A 282 -20.81 -14.35 5.03
CA LYS A 282 -21.78 -15.00 5.89
C LYS A 282 -21.89 -16.47 5.53
N VAL A 283 -21.50 -17.34 6.47
CA VAL A 283 -21.65 -18.78 6.30
C VAL A 283 -22.92 -19.28 6.96
N ALA A 284 -23.53 -20.28 6.35
CA ALA A 284 -24.79 -20.84 6.84
C ALA A 284 -24.63 -21.63 8.15
N LEU A 285 -23.51 -22.31 8.30
CA LEU A 285 -23.18 -23.14 9.45
C LEU A 285 -21.75 -22.83 9.91
N ALA A 286 -21.61 -22.26 11.09
CA ALA A 286 -20.33 -22.02 11.74
C ALA A 286 -20.26 -22.68 13.10
N LEU A 287 -19.06 -23.11 13.47
CA LEU A 287 -18.78 -23.64 14.81
C LEU A 287 -17.49 -23.01 15.36
N PRO A 288 -17.36 -22.90 16.69
CA PRO A 288 -16.13 -22.42 17.28
C PRO A 288 -14.94 -23.35 16.94
N ALA A 289 -13.82 -22.78 16.49
CA ALA A 289 -12.60 -23.53 16.15
C ALA A 289 -12.12 -24.39 17.34
N ALA A 290 -12.36 -23.93 18.58
CA ALA A 290 -12.06 -24.65 19.80
C ALA A 290 -12.85 -25.95 20.01
N SER A 291 -13.92 -26.21 19.24
CA SER A 291 -14.65 -27.48 19.25
C SER A 291 -14.04 -28.57 18.37
N LEU A 292 -13.16 -28.19 17.45
CA LEU A 292 -12.48 -29.11 16.53
C LEU A 292 -11.44 -29.96 17.26
N ARG A 293 -11.40 -31.25 16.95
CA ARG A 293 -10.38 -32.17 17.47
C ARG A 293 -9.74 -32.97 16.35
N THR A 294 -8.48 -33.24 16.51
CA THR A 294 -7.73 -34.15 15.64
C THR A 294 -7.89 -35.60 16.14
N ARG A 295 -7.52 -36.58 15.31
CA ARG A 295 -7.47 -37.99 15.71
C ARG A 295 -6.59 -38.24 16.95
N LYS A 296 -5.55 -37.44 17.15
CA LYS A 296 -4.62 -37.59 18.29
C LYS A 296 -5.22 -37.08 19.60
N ASP A 297 -6.01 -36.02 19.51
CA ASP A 297 -6.52 -35.32 20.71
C ASP A 297 -7.85 -35.89 21.19
N ILE A 298 -8.62 -36.49 20.26
CA ILE A 298 -10.02 -36.92 20.55
C ILE A 298 -10.08 -38.05 21.58
N GLN A 299 -9.10 -38.95 21.65
CA GLN A 299 -9.15 -40.11 22.52
C GLN A 299 -9.21 -39.70 24.00
N MET A 300 -8.40 -38.77 24.43
CA MET A 300 -8.41 -38.27 25.80
C MET A 300 -9.69 -37.48 26.11
N VAL A 301 -10.10 -36.62 25.18
CA VAL A 301 -11.28 -35.75 25.36
C VAL A 301 -12.56 -36.59 25.42
N ALA A 302 -12.70 -37.58 24.55
CA ALA A 302 -13.89 -38.48 24.53
C ALA A 302 -13.98 -39.35 25.78
N SER A 303 -12.85 -39.86 26.27
CA SER A 303 -12.82 -40.59 27.56
C SER A 303 -13.24 -39.74 28.74
N LEU A 304 -12.86 -38.44 28.76
CA LEU A 304 -13.31 -37.48 29.78
C LEU A 304 -14.81 -37.21 29.74
N MET A 305 -15.42 -37.31 28.57
CA MET A 305 -16.87 -37.15 28.36
C MET A 305 -17.64 -38.44 28.55
N GLY A 306 -16.99 -39.51 29.04
CA GLY A 306 -17.62 -40.80 29.36
C GLY A 306 -17.86 -41.70 28.14
N ILE A 307 -17.26 -41.42 26.98
CA ILE A 307 -17.32 -42.28 25.79
C ILE A 307 -16.38 -43.47 25.97
N ASN A 308 -16.82 -44.68 25.70
CA ASN A 308 -16.05 -45.89 25.89
C ASN A 308 -14.89 -45.99 24.88
N ASP A 309 -13.69 -46.43 25.29
CA ASP A 309 -12.52 -46.58 24.45
C ASP A 309 -12.72 -47.51 23.24
N GLU A 310 -13.62 -48.53 23.39
CA GLU A 310 -14.00 -49.40 22.27
C GLU A 310 -14.80 -48.64 21.20
N GLU A 311 -15.68 -47.77 21.60
CA GLU A 311 -16.48 -46.93 20.71
C GLU A 311 -15.58 -45.90 19.98
N ILE A 312 -14.67 -45.26 20.70
CA ILE A 312 -13.68 -44.33 20.13
C ILE A 312 -12.83 -45.06 19.09
N SER A 313 -12.31 -46.24 19.45
CA SER A 313 -11.45 -47.02 18.55
C SER A 313 -12.21 -47.50 17.31
N SER A 314 -13.47 -47.90 17.45
CA SER A 314 -14.32 -48.31 16.32
C SER A 314 -14.65 -47.13 15.40
N PHE A 315 -14.91 -45.94 15.97
CA PHE A 315 -15.16 -44.71 15.23
C PHE A 315 -13.94 -44.29 14.42
N LEU A 316 -12.74 -44.31 15.03
CA LEU A 316 -11.48 -43.95 14.37
C LEU A 316 -11.04 -44.94 13.27
N LYS A 317 -11.47 -46.23 13.37
CA LYS A 317 -11.23 -47.26 12.33
C LYS A 317 -12.13 -47.09 11.11
N LYS A 318 -13.27 -46.45 11.23
CA LYS A 318 -14.15 -46.15 10.09
C LYS A 318 -13.43 -45.19 9.15
N LYS A 319 -12.98 -45.72 8.02
CA LYS A 319 -12.35 -44.91 6.95
C LYS A 319 -13.41 -44.04 6.31
N ILE A 320 -13.24 -42.70 6.39
CA ILE A 320 -14.14 -41.81 5.69
C ILE A 320 -13.66 -41.71 4.23
N VAL A 321 -14.60 -41.86 3.31
CA VAL A 321 -14.38 -41.59 1.90
C VAL A 321 -14.15 -40.08 1.75
N GLY A 322 -12.92 -39.63 1.46
CA GLY A 322 -12.59 -38.22 1.31
C GLY A 322 -11.71 -37.63 2.43
N GLU A 323 -10.90 -38.46 3.13
CA GLU A 323 -9.88 -37.94 4.07
C GLU A 323 -8.95 -36.96 3.36
N GLY A 324 -9.13 -35.67 3.68
CA GLY A 324 -8.21 -34.57 3.36
C GLY A 324 -7.78 -33.87 4.64
N PHE A 325 -6.92 -32.89 4.53
CA PHE A 325 -6.48 -32.01 5.63
C PHE A 325 -7.64 -31.27 6.33
N ASP A 326 -8.83 -31.24 5.72
CA ASP A 326 -10.00 -30.46 6.16
C ASP A 326 -11.02 -31.30 6.97
N SER A 327 -10.66 -32.49 7.44
CA SER A 327 -11.57 -33.37 8.20
C SER A 327 -11.18 -33.42 9.67
N PHE A 328 -12.09 -32.99 10.54
CA PHE A 328 -11.94 -32.94 11.99
C PHE A 328 -13.05 -33.72 12.69
N ILE A 329 -12.88 -33.93 13.99
CA ILE A 329 -13.86 -34.61 14.84
C ILE A 329 -14.44 -33.62 15.82
N VAL A 330 -15.75 -33.64 15.99
CA VAL A 330 -16.49 -32.82 16.93
C VAL A 330 -17.34 -33.72 17.83
N LEU A 331 -17.50 -33.30 19.09
CA LEU A 331 -18.48 -33.93 20.01
C LEU A 331 -19.81 -33.20 19.87
N LYS A 332 -20.81 -33.90 19.34
CA LYS A 332 -22.21 -33.44 19.22
C LYS A 332 -23.03 -33.93 20.37
N GLU A 333 -23.91 -33.09 20.90
CA GLU A 333 -24.89 -33.48 21.88
C GLU A 333 -26.00 -34.30 21.22
N THR A 334 -26.37 -35.41 21.85
CA THR A 334 -27.54 -36.24 21.48
C THR A 334 -28.37 -36.58 22.70
N THR A 335 -29.57 -37.06 22.51
CA THR A 335 -30.44 -37.52 23.60
C THR A 335 -29.86 -38.64 24.46
N GLN A 336 -28.83 -39.33 23.95
CA GLN A 336 -28.09 -40.40 24.62
C GLN A 336 -26.71 -39.96 25.17
N GLY A 337 -26.41 -38.66 25.10
CA GLY A 337 -25.13 -38.09 25.53
C GLY A 337 -24.24 -37.64 24.37
N PRO A 338 -22.97 -37.34 24.67
CA PRO A 338 -22.01 -36.85 23.66
C PRO A 338 -21.67 -37.92 22.63
N LYS A 339 -21.71 -37.60 21.34
CA LYS A 339 -21.40 -38.49 20.23
C LYS A 339 -20.34 -37.90 19.32
N LEU A 340 -19.39 -38.73 18.88
CA LEU A 340 -18.36 -38.34 17.92
C LEU A 340 -18.94 -38.23 16.52
N VAL A 341 -18.65 -37.12 15.85
CA VAL A 341 -19.08 -36.86 14.47
C VAL A 341 -17.89 -36.34 13.67
N TRP A 342 -17.69 -36.87 12.48
CA TRP A 342 -16.76 -36.31 11.52
C TRP A 342 -17.39 -35.09 10.86
N VAL A 343 -16.60 -34.02 10.78
CA VAL A 343 -16.97 -32.78 10.09
C VAL A 343 -15.94 -32.43 9.05
N LYS A 344 -16.41 -32.00 7.89
CA LYS A 344 -15.59 -31.36 6.88
C LYS A 344 -15.75 -29.88 7.04
N ILE A 345 -14.63 -29.17 7.18
CA ILE A 345 -14.58 -27.73 7.38
C ILE A 345 -14.25 -27.00 6.08
N GLY A 346 -14.62 -25.73 6.02
CA GLY A 346 -14.31 -24.81 4.93
C GLY A 346 -13.47 -23.63 5.40
N LYS A 347 -13.98 -22.42 5.17
CA LYS A 347 -13.33 -21.17 5.53
C LYS A 347 -13.29 -20.99 7.05
N THR A 348 -12.31 -20.21 7.54
CA THR A 348 -12.12 -19.93 8.97
C THR A 348 -11.64 -18.51 9.19
N ASP A 349 -12.11 -17.90 10.29
CA ASP A 349 -11.63 -16.61 10.82
C ASP A 349 -10.75 -16.78 12.08
N LEU A 350 -10.21 -17.99 12.34
CA LEU A 350 -9.46 -18.42 13.51
C LEU A 350 -10.32 -18.67 14.76
N ASN A 351 -11.41 -17.96 14.97
CA ASN A 351 -12.35 -18.15 16.07
C ASN A 351 -13.48 -19.11 15.70
N HIS A 352 -13.97 -19.01 14.47
CA HIS A 352 -15.04 -19.82 13.93
C HIS A 352 -14.63 -20.47 12.62
N VAL A 353 -15.28 -21.56 12.31
CA VAL A 353 -14.98 -22.36 11.13
C VAL A 353 -16.29 -22.75 10.45
N GLU A 354 -16.34 -22.58 9.15
CA GLU A 354 -17.43 -23.04 8.30
C GLU A 354 -17.56 -24.56 8.33
N VAL A 355 -18.77 -25.05 8.46
CA VAL A 355 -19.08 -26.49 8.36
C VAL A 355 -19.66 -26.78 6.98
N ILE A 356 -18.93 -27.53 6.17
CA ILE A 356 -19.38 -27.97 4.84
C ILE A 356 -20.29 -29.19 4.96
N SER A 357 -19.96 -30.16 5.86
CA SER A 357 -20.75 -31.36 6.06
C SER A 357 -20.46 -32.02 7.43
N GLY A 358 -21.39 -32.83 7.89
CA GLY A 358 -21.29 -33.61 9.13
C GLY A 358 -22.18 -33.11 10.24
N LEU A 359 -22.66 -31.87 10.20
CA LEU A 359 -23.54 -31.27 11.20
C LEU A 359 -24.66 -30.50 10.50
N ASN A 360 -25.77 -30.30 11.22
CA ASN A 360 -26.93 -29.55 10.77
C ASN A 360 -27.09 -28.27 11.59
N LYS A 361 -27.91 -27.36 11.10
CA LYS A 361 -28.34 -26.19 11.84
C LYS A 361 -28.99 -26.61 13.16
N ASP A 362 -28.77 -25.83 14.22
CA ASP A 362 -29.26 -25.99 15.56
C ASP A 362 -28.69 -27.25 16.30
N ASP A 363 -27.73 -27.96 15.71
CA ASP A 363 -26.96 -28.97 16.42
C ASP A 363 -26.11 -28.31 17.52
N ILE A 364 -26.04 -28.95 18.69
CA ILE A 364 -25.24 -28.47 19.81
C ILE A 364 -23.92 -29.24 19.85
N VAL A 365 -22.84 -28.50 19.93
CA VAL A 365 -21.47 -29.05 20.02
C VAL A 365 -20.81 -28.69 21.33
N TYR A 366 -19.94 -29.58 21.80
CA TYR A 366 -19.12 -29.34 22.99
C TYR A 366 -17.84 -28.61 22.62
N VAL A 367 -17.64 -27.49 23.28
CA VAL A 367 -16.38 -26.73 23.22
C VAL A 367 -15.57 -27.05 24.46
N LEU A 368 -14.41 -27.63 24.29
CA LEU A 368 -13.55 -28.08 25.39
C LEU A 368 -12.20 -27.31 25.35
N PRO A 369 -11.56 -27.10 26.49
CA PRO A 369 -10.23 -26.52 26.54
C PRO A 369 -9.21 -27.39 25.82
N SER A 370 -8.06 -26.83 25.52
CA SER A 370 -6.97 -27.57 24.86
C SER A 370 -6.48 -28.74 25.73
N ASP A 371 -5.95 -29.78 25.08
CA ASP A 371 -5.39 -30.98 25.73
C ASP A 371 -4.34 -30.65 26.82
N GLY A 372 -3.53 -29.62 26.59
CA GLY A 372 -2.54 -29.12 27.55
C GLY A 372 -3.16 -28.55 28.82
N LEU A 373 -4.27 -27.79 28.72
CA LEU A 373 -5.00 -27.24 29.84
C LEU A 373 -5.68 -28.32 30.65
N ILE A 374 -6.27 -29.31 29.98
CA ILE A 374 -6.90 -30.46 30.65
C ILE A 374 -5.86 -31.27 31.43
N LYS A 375 -4.69 -31.55 30.85
CA LYS A 375 -3.58 -32.22 31.55
C LYS A 375 -3.07 -31.42 32.76
N TYR A 376 -2.95 -30.11 32.62
CA TYR A 376 -2.52 -29.24 33.70
C TYR A 376 -3.51 -29.26 34.86
N GLN A 377 -4.80 -29.13 34.59
CA GLN A 377 -5.85 -29.18 35.60
C GLN A 377 -5.93 -30.54 36.31
N LYS A 378 -5.84 -31.67 35.60
CA LYS A 378 -5.73 -32.99 36.21
C LYS A 378 -4.57 -33.09 37.19
N ARG A 379 -3.38 -32.71 36.79
CA ARG A 379 -2.19 -32.71 37.66
C ARG A 379 -2.37 -31.80 38.87
N PHE A 380 -3.02 -30.67 38.70
CA PHE A 380 -3.30 -29.73 39.78
C PHE A 380 -4.29 -30.32 40.80
N THR A 381 -5.39 -30.93 40.33
CA THR A 381 -6.39 -31.60 41.18
C THR A 381 -5.83 -32.82 41.89
N GLU A 382 -4.98 -33.61 41.23
CA GLU A 382 -4.27 -34.73 41.88
C GLU A 382 -3.31 -34.28 42.98
N ARG A 383 -2.57 -33.16 42.75
CA ARG A 383 -1.71 -32.55 43.79
C ARG A 383 -2.49 -32.03 44.98
N LEU A 384 -3.66 -31.47 44.77
CA LEU A 384 -4.54 -31.03 45.88
C LEU A 384 -5.10 -32.20 46.63
N LYS A 385 -5.60 -33.26 45.99
CA LYS A 385 -6.08 -34.48 46.63
C LYS A 385 -5.00 -35.18 47.45
N GLY A 386 -3.74 -35.21 46.98
CA GLY A 386 -2.62 -35.80 47.70
C GLY A 386 -2.06 -34.93 48.84
N ARG A 387 -2.55 -33.69 49.04
CA ARG A 387 -2.12 -32.76 50.09
C ARG A 387 -3.14 -32.65 51.23
N PHE A 388 -4.38 -33.11 51.02
CA PHE A 388 -5.51 -33.03 51.94
C PHE A 388 -6.16 -34.41 52.23
N GLY A 389 -5.58 -35.52 51.77
CA GLY A 389 -5.92 -36.90 52.03
C GLY A 389 -4.82 -37.63 52.90
#